data_fd18eb3b55f83dd646f6d7c7146cd77b
#
_entry.id   fd18eb3b55f83dd646f6d7c7146cd77b
#
_cell.length_a   1.000
_cell.length_b   1.000
_cell.length_c   1.000
_cell.angle_alpha   90.00
_cell.angle_beta   90.00
_cell.angle_gamma   90.00
#
_symmetry.space_group_name_H-M   'P 1'
#
loop_
_entity.id
_entity.type
_entity.pdbx_description
1 polymer ?
#
loop_
_entity_poly.entity_id
_entity_poly.type
_entity_poly.pdbx_seq_one_letter_code
_entity_poly.pdbx_strand_id
1 'polypeptide(L)'
;MTKTVFNQSEVDFTKQPMFFGEDGGVQRYDQFKYPQFDKLNQTMIGYFWRPEEVSLQKDRADFQNFRPEQKHIFTSNLKYQTLLDSVQGRGPSLMFLPYVSNPELEGCIVTWDFFETIHSRSYTHIMKNVYPDPSEVFDTIVNDKEILKRAKSVTGEYDKFGNMALDYAVGKKVDMLALKKQLYLAMNTVNLLEGLRFYVSFACTFAFGELKLMEGSAKILSLIARDEATHLNLSTHVLKAWHKGDDPEMTKAIKGTEKTVIQMFKDCVEEEKAWARHLFKDGSIIGLNEKLLGNYVEWIANKRLRALGYDPIYDVSASANPLPWTQHWLSSKGMQVAPQETEVESYIVGGIKQDVKKGQFSKFKL
;
A
#
# COMPACT_ATOMS: atom_id res chain seq x y z
N MET A 1 15.97 9.81 -25.34
CA MET A 1 16.26 11.09 -24.69
C MET A 1 16.57 10.81 -23.24
N THR A 2 17.53 11.51 -22.65
CA THR A 2 17.77 11.42 -21.20
C THR A 2 16.64 12.11 -20.44
N LYS A 3 16.22 11.55 -19.32
CA LYS A 3 15.23 12.14 -18.45
C LYS A 3 15.65 13.55 -17.97
N THR A 4 14.68 14.46 -17.88
CA THR A 4 14.88 15.81 -17.34
C THR A 4 13.93 16.07 -16.17
N VAL A 5 14.37 16.88 -15.21
CA VAL A 5 13.52 17.29 -14.07
C VAL A 5 12.46 18.31 -14.51
N PHE A 6 12.76 19.07 -15.55
CA PHE A 6 11.85 20.09 -16.05
C PHE A 6 11.90 20.16 -17.58
N ASN A 7 10.78 19.81 -18.21
CA ASN A 7 10.57 19.97 -19.64
C ASN A 7 10.09 21.40 -19.91
N GLN A 8 10.82 22.14 -20.75
CA GLN A 8 10.50 23.52 -21.11
C GLN A 8 9.41 23.62 -22.20
N SER A 9 9.00 22.49 -22.78
CA SER A 9 7.93 22.44 -23.78
C SER A 9 6.56 22.55 -23.11
N GLU A 10 5.56 23.00 -23.86
CA GLU A 10 4.17 22.89 -23.43
C GLU A 10 3.73 21.43 -23.51
N VAL A 11 3.49 20.82 -22.35
CA VAL A 11 3.02 19.43 -22.22
C VAL A 11 1.52 19.42 -21.94
N ASP A 12 0.75 18.80 -22.81
CA ASP A 12 -0.67 18.54 -22.57
C ASP A 12 -0.82 17.22 -21.77
N PHE A 13 -0.86 17.33 -20.46
CA PHE A 13 -0.97 16.16 -19.57
C PHE A 13 -2.24 15.35 -19.78
N THR A 14 -3.31 15.96 -20.33
CA THR A 14 -4.56 15.24 -20.58
C THR A 14 -4.43 14.21 -21.71
N LYS A 15 -3.36 14.30 -22.50
CA LYS A 15 -3.04 13.37 -23.61
C LYS A 15 -1.95 12.36 -23.26
N GLN A 16 -1.22 12.58 -22.18
CA GLN A 16 -0.12 11.68 -21.79
C GLN A 16 -0.65 10.33 -21.25
N PRO A 17 0.06 9.21 -21.48
CA PRO A 17 -0.16 7.98 -20.73
C PRO A 17 0.24 8.19 -19.27
N MET A 18 -0.17 7.32 -18.35
CA MET A 18 0.26 7.39 -16.95
C MET A 18 1.77 7.30 -16.77
N PHE A 19 2.43 6.50 -17.60
CA PHE A 19 3.87 6.24 -17.52
C PHE A 19 4.52 6.29 -18.90
N PHE A 20 5.78 6.69 -18.96
CA PHE A 20 6.61 6.74 -20.16
C PHE A 20 6.11 7.71 -21.25
N GLY A 21 5.35 8.73 -20.86
CA GLY A 21 5.04 9.88 -21.69
C GLY A 21 6.18 10.91 -21.68
N GLU A 22 5.86 12.15 -22.02
CA GLU A 22 6.81 13.25 -21.96
C GLU A 22 7.21 13.55 -20.50
N ASP A 23 8.46 14.02 -20.33
CA ASP A 23 8.93 14.46 -19.02
C ASP A 23 8.09 15.65 -18.51
N GLY A 24 7.97 15.77 -17.18
CA GLY A 24 7.16 16.80 -16.52
C GLY A 24 7.60 18.23 -16.84
N GLY A 25 6.62 19.06 -17.15
CA GLY A 25 6.74 20.50 -17.24
C GLY A 25 6.25 21.18 -15.95
N VAL A 26 5.48 22.25 -16.09
CA VAL A 26 4.80 22.90 -14.96
C VAL A 26 3.76 21.97 -14.38
N GLN A 27 3.85 21.64 -13.10
CA GLN A 27 2.82 20.85 -12.39
C GLN A 27 1.53 21.67 -12.33
N ARG A 28 0.46 21.11 -12.90
CA ARG A 28 -0.87 21.76 -12.97
C ARG A 28 -1.89 20.85 -12.33
N TYR A 29 -2.64 21.40 -11.37
CA TYR A 29 -3.72 20.73 -10.67
C TYR A 29 -5.08 21.37 -10.98
N ASP A 30 -5.21 22.05 -12.13
CA ASP A 30 -6.43 22.65 -12.66
C ASP A 30 -7.05 21.81 -13.80
N GLN A 31 -6.29 20.87 -14.37
CA GLN A 31 -6.74 19.97 -15.45
C GLN A 31 -6.17 18.57 -15.19
N PHE A 32 -7.04 17.57 -15.20
CA PHE A 32 -6.66 16.18 -14.92
C PHE A 32 -7.11 15.25 -16.05
N LYS A 33 -6.26 14.32 -16.44
CA LYS A 33 -6.67 13.13 -17.19
C LYS A 33 -7.28 12.08 -16.25
N TYR A 34 -6.73 11.96 -15.05
CA TYR A 34 -7.09 10.94 -14.06
C TYR A 34 -7.50 11.57 -12.71
N PRO A 35 -8.65 12.26 -12.65
CA PRO A 35 -9.07 12.99 -11.44
C PRO A 35 -9.21 12.11 -10.19
N GLN A 36 -9.32 10.77 -10.36
CA GLN A 36 -9.34 9.83 -9.25
C GLN A 36 -8.02 9.82 -8.45
N PHE A 37 -6.88 10.08 -9.09
CA PHE A 37 -5.59 10.14 -8.38
C PHE A 37 -5.46 11.41 -7.54
N ASP A 38 -5.88 12.56 -8.06
CA ASP A 38 -5.94 13.77 -7.25
C ASP A 38 -6.87 13.60 -6.05
N LYS A 39 -8.04 13.00 -6.25
CA LYS A 39 -8.98 12.70 -5.15
C LYS A 39 -8.36 11.75 -4.11
N LEU A 40 -7.62 10.73 -4.53
CA LEU A 40 -6.90 9.83 -3.61
C LEU A 40 -5.82 10.59 -2.85
N ASN A 41 -5.07 11.45 -3.54
CA ASN A 41 -4.04 12.29 -2.94
C ASN A 41 -4.63 13.19 -1.84
N GLN A 42 -5.71 13.90 -2.13
CA GLN A 42 -6.42 14.72 -1.15
C GLN A 42 -6.93 13.90 0.04
N THR A 43 -7.39 12.68 -0.21
CA THR A 43 -7.83 11.75 0.84
C THR A 43 -6.66 11.36 1.75
N MET A 44 -5.51 10.98 1.16
CA MET A 44 -4.31 10.64 1.93
C MET A 44 -3.82 11.82 2.77
N ILE A 45 -3.71 13.01 2.18
CA ILE A 45 -3.31 14.23 2.90
C ILE A 45 -4.22 14.48 4.12
N GLY A 46 -5.54 14.27 3.98
CA GLY A 46 -6.50 14.37 5.07
C GLY A 46 -6.34 13.28 6.14
N TYR A 47 -5.58 12.22 5.89
CA TYR A 47 -5.38 11.12 6.83
C TYR A 47 -4.12 11.26 7.69
N PHE A 48 -3.39 12.35 7.60
CA PHE A 48 -2.15 12.54 8.36
C PHE A 48 -2.30 12.22 9.84
N TRP A 49 -1.37 11.47 10.38
CA TRP A 49 -1.29 11.06 11.78
C TRP A 49 0.16 10.79 12.19
N ARG A 50 0.40 10.65 13.49
CA ARG A 50 1.71 10.35 14.06
C ARG A 50 1.62 9.19 15.03
N PRO A 51 2.55 8.21 14.97
CA PRO A 51 2.52 7.05 15.88
C PRO A 51 2.63 7.44 17.36
N GLU A 52 3.29 8.54 17.67
CA GLU A 52 3.46 9.05 19.03
C GLU A 52 2.15 9.49 19.69
N GLU A 53 1.08 9.67 18.93
CA GLU A 53 -0.26 10.02 19.44
C GLU A 53 -0.96 8.81 20.10
N VAL A 54 -0.43 7.60 19.90
CA VAL A 54 -0.99 6.36 20.46
C VAL A 54 -0.15 5.87 21.62
N SER A 55 -0.75 5.76 22.81
CA SER A 55 -0.08 5.21 24.00
C SER A 55 0.12 3.70 23.90
N LEU A 56 1.31 3.24 24.23
CA LEU A 56 1.72 1.83 24.23
C LEU A 56 2.10 1.31 25.64
N GLN A 57 1.77 2.05 26.69
CA GLN A 57 2.10 1.65 28.07
C GLN A 57 1.47 0.31 28.46
N LYS A 58 0.20 0.12 28.10
CA LYS A 58 -0.51 -1.15 28.34
C LYS A 58 0.10 -2.29 27.53
N ASP A 59 0.47 -2.02 26.28
CA ASP A 59 1.06 -3.01 25.38
C ASP A 59 2.36 -3.62 25.92
N ARG A 60 3.19 -2.78 26.56
CA ARG A 60 4.42 -3.27 27.23
C ARG A 60 4.10 -4.26 28.35
N ALA A 61 3.12 -3.94 29.19
CA ALA A 61 2.70 -4.81 30.29
C ALA A 61 2.07 -6.12 29.76
N ASP A 62 1.22 -6.01 28.74
CA ASP A 62 0.62 -7.18 28.09
C ASP A 62 1.70 -8.10 27.51
N PHE A 63 2.64 -7.56 26.76
CA PHE A 63 3.72 -8.33 26.10
C PHE A 63 4.64 -9.04 27.10
N GLN A 64 4.95 -8.40 28.23
CA GLN A 64 5.75 -9.03 29.28
C GLN A 64 5.08 -10.31 29.82
N ASN A 65 3.76 -10.31 29.92
CA ASN A 65 2.96 -11.42 30.42
C ASN A 65 2.57 -12.45 29.33
N PHE A 66 2.95 -12.24 28.08
CA PHE A 66 2.66 -13.16 26.99
C PHE A 66 3.35 -14.51 27.20
N ARG A 67 2.63 -15.58 26.87
CA ARG A 67 3.20 -16.91 26.70
C ARG A 67 4.16 -16.93 25.50
N PRO A 68 5.12 -17.87 25.45
CA PRO A 68 6.13 -17.93 24.40
C PRO A 68 5.53 -17.92 22.98
N GLU A 69 4.45 -18.66 22.74
CA GLU A 69 3.78 -18.72 21.43
C GLU A 69 3.13 -17.37 21.04
N GLN A 70 2.59 -16.64 22.01
CA GLN A 70 2.02 -15.32 21.76
C GLN A 70 3.13 -14.30 21.43
N LYS A 71 4.26 -14.36 22.14
CA LYS A 71 5.45 -13.54 21.82
C LYS A 71 5.97 -13.85 20.43
N HIS A 72 6.05 -15.15 20.08
CA HIS A 72 6.47 -15.57 18.75
C HIS A 72 5.57 -15.00 17.65
N ILE A 73 4.24 -15.14 17.76
CA ILE A 73 3.29 -14.65 16.78
C ILE A 73 3.40 -13.13 16.63
N PHE A 74 3.36 -12.40 17.73
CA PHE A 74 3.42 -10.93 17.69
C PHE A 74 4.75 -10.42 17.11
N THR A 75 5.87 -10.92 17.61
CA THR A 75 7.21 -10.49 17.17
C THR A 75 7.50 -10.85 15.72
N SER A 76 7.18 -12.08 15.30
CA SER A 76 7.40 -12.52 13.92
C SER A 76 6.58 -11.69 12.94
N ASN A 77 5.32 -11.40 13.28
CA ASN A 77 4.46 -10.58 12.46
C ASN A 77 4.94 -9.13 12.35
N LEU A 78 5.38 -8.54 13.48
CA LEU A 78 5.95 -7.18 13.50
C LEU A 78 7.23 -7.08 12.66
N LYS A 79 8.12 -8.08 12.72
CA LYS A 79 9.32 -8.17 11.87
C LYS A 79 8.95 -8.24 10.38
N TYR A 80 7.96 -9.06 10.05
CA TYR A 80 7.50 -9.23 8.67
C TYR A 80 6.97 -7.91 8.10
N GLN A 81 6.08 -7.22 8.82
CA GLN A 81 5.55 -5.92 8.44
C GLN A 81 6.67 -4.88 8.27
N THR A 82 7.59 -4.81 9.23
CA THR A 82 8.74 -3.88 9.17
C THR A 82 9.57 -4.08 7.91
N LEU A 83 9.80 -5.33 7.49
CA LEU A 83 10.55 -5.61 6.27
C LEU A 83 9.76 -5.25 5.02
N LEU A 84 8.47 -5.56 4.97
CA LEU A 84 7.62 -5.23 3.81
C LEU A 84 7.56 -3.72 3.59
N ASP A 85 7.34 -2.93 4.65
CA ASP A 85 7.32 -1.47 4.56
C ASP A 85 8.70 -0.85 4.32
N SER A 86 9.77 -1.56 4.68
CA SER A 86 11.13 -1.14 4.28
C SER A 86 11.37 -1.30 2.78
N VAL A 87 10.70 -2.23 2.12
CA VAL A 87 10.71 -2.40 0.66
C VAL A 87 9.76 -1.40 0.03
N GLN A 88 8.53 -1.35 0.53
CA GLN A 88 7.46 -0.51 -0.02
C GLN A 88 7.77 0.99 0.15
N GLY A 89 8.37 1.41 1.27
CA GLY A 89 8.82 2.80 1.50
C GLY A 89 9.96 3.27 0.59
N ARG A 90 10.42 2.45 -0.34
CA ARG A 90 11.38 2.82 -1.40
C ARG A 90 10.84 2.53 -2.79
N GLY A 91 9.95 1.54 -2.90
CA GLY A 91 9.46 1.02 -4.18
C GLY A 91 8.81 2.10 -5.05
N PRO A 92 7.79 2.82 -4.58
CA PRO A 92 7.10 3.83 -5.38
C PRO A 92 8.00 4.95 -5.89
N SER A 93 8.84 5.53 -5.01
CA SER A 93 9.75 6.61 -5.36
C SER A 93 10.87 6.20 -6.32
N LEU A 94 11.47 5.02 -6.10
CA LEU A 94 12.60 4.59 -6.92
C LEU A 94 12.17 3.97 -8.25
N MET A 95 11.03 3.25 -8.26
CA MET A 95 10.65 2.44 -9.40
C MET A 95 9.56 3.07 -10.27
N PHE A 96 8.60 3.79 -9.70
CA PHE A 96 7.48 4.32 -10.47
C PHE A 96 7.58 5.82 -10.71
N LEU A 97 7.86 6.60 -9.68
CA LEU A 97 7.85 8.05 -9.72
C LEU A 97 8.69 8.64 -10.87
N PRO A 98 9.92 8.14 -11.18
CA PRO A 98 10.73 8.70 -12.26
C PRO A 98 10.10 8.59 -13.66
N TYR A 99 9.09 7.76 -13.84
CA TYR A 99 8.50 7.44 -15.15
C TYR A 99 7.06 7.90 -15.29
N VAL A 100 6.50 8.54 -14.26
CA VAL A 100 5.15 9.11 -14.29
C VAL A 100 5.10 10.31 -15.23
N SER A 101 3.98 10.48 -15.91
CA SER A 101 3.79 11.52 -16.92
C SER A 101 2.66 12.52 -16.58
N ASN A 102 1.90 12.28 -15.49
CA ASN A 102 0.76 13.11 -15.11
C ASN A 102 0.94 13.67 -13.70
N PRO A 103 0.76 14.98 -13.47
CA PRO A 103 0.96 15.62 -12.17
C PRO A 103 0.11 15.00 -11.03
N GLU A 104 -1.15 14.63 -11.33
CA GLU A 104 -2.06 14.04 -10.37
C GLU A 104 -1.61 12.66 -9.89
N LEU A 105 -1.00 11.86 -10.76
CA LEU A 105 -0.43 10.56 -10.37
C LEU A 105 0.92 10.75 -9.66
N GLU A 106 1.74 11.69 -10.14
CA GLU A 106 3.01 12.06 -9.49
C GLU A 106 2.78 12.48 -8.03
N GLY A 107 1.89 13.45 -7.79
CA GLY A 107 1.55 13.90 -6.44
C GLY A 107 0.98 12.78 -5.56
N CYS A 108 0.17 11.90 -6.14
CA CYS A 108 -0.40 10.74 -5.43
C CYS A 108 0.69 9.76 -4.99
N ILE A 109 1.69 9.48 -5.83
CA ILE A 109 2.80 8.58 -5.49
C ILE A 109 3.74 9.20 -4.45
N VAL A 110 4.01 10.50 -4.52
CA VAL A 110 4.83 11.21 -3.51
C VAL A 110 4.16 11.14 -2.13
N THR A 111 2.85 11.36 -2.07
CA THR A 111 2.11 11.28 -0.81
C THR A 111 2.05 9.84 -0.29
N TRP A 112 1.88 8.86 -1.16
CA TRP A 112 1.96 7.45 -0.80
C TRP A 112 3.29 7.13 -0.12
N ASP A 113 4.42 7.48 -0.72
CA ASP A 113 5.76 7.23 -0.19
C ASP A 113 6.00 7.94 1.17
N PHE A 114 5.40 9.11 1.36
CA PHE A 114 5.39 9.80 2.65
C PHE A 114 4.68 8.97 3.73
N PHE A 115 3.53 8.37 3.44
CA PHE A 115 2.81 7.52 4.39
C PHE A 115 3.57 6.23 4.73
N GLU A 116 4.28 5.64 3.78
CA GLU A 116 5.16 4.49 4.04
C GLU A 116 6.26 4.83 5.06
N THR A 117 6.72 6.09 5.07
CA THR A 117 7.65 6.59 6.10
C THR A 117 6.98 6.62 7.48
N ILE A 118 5.71 7.01 7.57
CA ILE A 118 4.94 6.98 8.83
C ILE A 118 4.76 5.53 9.30
N HIS A 119 4.47 4.60 8.40
CA HIS A 119 4.32 3.16 8.73
C HIS A 119 5.62 2.60 9.29
N SER A 120 6.75 2.79 8.64
CA SER A 120 8.07 2.36 9.11
C SER A 120 8.42 2.94 10.50
N ARG A 121 8.11 4.22 10.73
CA ARG A 121 8.27 4.87 12.04
C ARG A 121 7.35 4.27 13.09
N SER A 122 6.17 3.83 12.70
CA SER A 122 5.17 3.24 13.59
C SER A 122 5.63 1.90 14.14
N TYR A 123 6.22 1.04 13.32
CA TYR A 123 6.83 -0.21 13.81
C TYR A 123 8.00 0.06 14.76
N THR A 124 8.82 1.06 14.45
CA THR A 124 9.88 1.50 15.36
C THR A 124 9.32 2.01 16.68
N HIS A 125 8.24 2.76 16.65
CA HIS A 125 7.56 3.25 17.86
C HIS A 125 7.03 2.09 18.72
N ILE A 126 6.37 1.10 18.10
CA ILE A 126 5.93 -0.12 18.79
C ILE A 126 7.12 -0.84 19.43
N MET A 127 8.19 -1.09 18.67
CA MET A 127 9.35 -1.81 19.19
C MET A 127 10.01 -1.10 20.38
N LYS A 128 10.21 0.22 20.30
CA LYS A 128 10.79 1.02 21.38
C LYS A 128 9.97 1.02 22.68
N ASN A 129 8.66 0.87 22.57
CA ASN A 129 7.78 0.92 23.73
C ASN A 129 7.50 -0.47 24.32
N VAL A 130 7.51 -1.51 23.49
CA VAL A 130 7.13 -2.88 23.89
C VAL A 130 8.32 -3.70 24.35
N TYR A 131 9.47 -3.60 23.65
CA TYR A 131 10.66 -4.42 23.93
C TYR A 131 11.64 -3.68 24.84
N PRO A 132 12.37 -4.41 25.72
CA PRO A 132 13.45 -3.83 26.52
C PRO A 132 14.59 -3.28 25.65
N ASP A 133 14.98 -4.02 24.61
CA ASP A 133 15.94 -3.61 23.60
C ASP A 133 15.36 -3.84 22.19
N PRO A 134 14.99 -2.76 21.46
CA PRO A 134 14.48 -2.88 20.11
C PRO A 134 15.48 -3.45 19.10
N SER A 135 16.80 -3.32 19.36
CA SER A 135 17.84 -3.83 18.45
C SER A 135 17.81 -5.35 18.34
N GLU A 136 17.45 -6.06 19.40
CA GLU A 136 17.27 -7.53 19.38
C GLU A 136 16.22 -7.97 18.34
N VAL A 137 15.22 -7.13 18.06
CA VAL A 137 14.21 -7.38 17.05
C VAL A 137 14.73 -6.98 15.66
N PHE A 138 15.24 -5.76 15.51
CA PHE A 138 15.69 -5.23 14.22
C PHE A 138 16.83 -6.06 13.62
N ASP A 139 17.85 -6.37 14.38
CA ASP A 139 19.06 -7.07 13.91
C ASP A 139 18.79 -8.51 13.46
N THR A 140 17.65 -9.06 13.86
CA THR A 140 17.24 -10.42 13.52
C THR A 140 16.28 -10.51 12.32
N ILE A 141 15.77 -9.38 11.80
CA ILE A 141 14.82 -9.36 10.66
C ILE A 141 15.48 -9.98 9.42
N VAL A 142 16.67 -9.51 9.06
CA VAL A 142 17.40 -9.97 7.85
C VAL A 142 18.00 -11.36 7.98
N ASN A 143 17.93 -11.96 9.16
CA ASN A 143 18.39 -13.32 9.42
C ASN A 143 17.24 -14.34 9.41
N ASP A 144 15.99 -13.87 9.38
CA ASP A 144 14.82 -14.74 9.37
C ASP A 144 14.52 -15.24 7.94
N LYS A 145 14.82 -16.53 7.72
CA LYS A 145 14.67 -17.17 6.41
C LYS A 145 13.22 -17.17 5.91
N GLU A 146 12.26 -17.28 6.83
CA GLU A 146 10.85 -17.29 6.47
C GLU A 146 10.36 -15.89 6.02
N ILE A 147 10.88 -14.84 6.62
CA ILE A 147 10.63 -13.45 6.22
C ILE A 147 11.33 -13.14 4.89
N LEU A 148 12.62 -13.46 4.76
CA LEU A 148 13.40 -13.17 3.56
C LEU A 148 12.85 -13.89 2.31
N LYS A 149 12.31 -15.09 2.45
CA LYS A 149 11.70 -15.83 1.34
C LYS A 149 10.54 -15.04 0.73
N ARG A 150 9.72 -14.39 1.57
CA ARG A 150 8.58 -13.58 1.13
C ARG A 150 9.01 -12.25 0.55
N ALA A 151 10.02 -11.61 1.12
CA ALA A 151 10.55 -10.37 0.58
C ALA A 151 11.05 -10.54 -0.87
N LYS A 152 11.68 -11.68 -1.18
CA LYS A 152 12.20 -11.96 -2.54
C LYS A 152 11.12 -11.99 -3.61
N SER A 153 9.93 -12.47 -3.32
CA SER A 153 8.83 -12.50 -4.29
C SER A 153 8.32 -11.09 -4.62
N VAL A 154 8.43 -10.15 -3.68
CA VAL A 154 8.07 -8.74 -3.87
C VAL A 154 9.21 -8.00 -4.57
N THR A 155 10.43 -8.06 -4.03
CA THR A 155 11.57 -7.30 -4.55
C THR A 155 11.97 -7.75 -5.96
N GLY A 156 11.77 -9.03 -6.29
CA GLY A 156 12.17 -9.57 -7.58
C GLY A 156 11.49 -8.90 -8.78
N GLU A 157 10.21 -8.56 -8.70
CA GLU A 157 9.52 -7.86 -9.77
C GLU A 157 9.86 -6.37 -9.82
N TYR A 158 10.09 -5.74 -8.65
CA TYR A 158 10.62 -4.38 -8.58
C TYR A 158 11.99 -4.27 -9.22
N ASP A 159 12.92 -5.16 -8.87
CA ASP A 159 14.29 -5.14 -9.37
C ASP A 159 14.35 -5.38 -10.89
N LYS A 160 13.54 -6.31 -11.40
CA LYS A 160 13.44 -6.56 -12.86
C LYS A 160 12.95 -5.30 -13.58
N PHE A 161 11.88 -4.68 -13.08
CA PHE A 161 11.35 -3.45 -13.66
C PHE A 161 12.38 -2.32 -13.57
N GLY A 162 12.97 -2.09 -12.40
CA GLY A 162 13.95 -1.03 -12.16
C GLY A 162 15.17 -1.12 -13.08
N ASN A 163 15.71 -2.33 -13.29
CA ASN A 163 16.84 -2.55 -14.20
C ASN A 163 16.49 -2.20 -15.65
N MET A 164 15.31 -2.62 -16.13
CA MET A 164 14.86 -2.29 -17.49
C MET A 164 14.55 -0.79 -17.65
N ALA A 165 13.94 -0.19 -16.63
CA ALA A 165 13.58 1.21 -16.62
C ALA A 165 14.81 2.14 -16.52
N LEU A 166 15.87 1.70 -15.83
CA LEU A 166 17.15 2.41 -15.80
C LEU A 166 17.79 2.47 -17.20
N ASP A 167 17.77 1.39 -17.96
CA ASP A 167 18.28 1.38 -19.34
C ASP A 167 17.50 2.36 -20.23
N TYR A 168 16.17 2.44 -20.05
CA TYR A 168 15.34 3.45 -20.71
C TYR A 168 15.74 4.88 -20.28
N ALA A 169 15.90 5.12 -18.96
CA ALA A 169 16.20 6.46 -18.43
C ALA A 169 17.54 7.02 -18.90
N VAL A 170 18.55 6.15 -19.14
CA VAL A 170 19.85 6.57 -19.68
C VAL A 170 19.90 6.59 -21.22
N GLY A 171 18.75 6.44 -21.87
CA GLY A 171 18.61 6.56 -23.33
C GLY A 171 19.09 5.35 -24.14
N LYS A 172 19.29 4.20 -23.51
CA LYS A 172 19.56 2.94 -24.24
C LYS A 172 18.34 2.50 -25.03
N LYS A 173 18.55 1.75 -26.10
CA LYS A 173 17.46 1.11 -26.84
C LYS A 173 16.85 -0.01 -25.99
N VAL A 174 15.57 0.12 -25.66
CA VAL A 174 14.81 -0.88 -24.91
C VAL A 174 13.60 -1.37 -25.71
N ASP A 175 13.18 -2.60 -25.46
CA ASP A 175 11.87 -3.09 -25.93
C ASP A 175 10.77 -2.50 -25.03
N MET A 176 10.04 -1.51 -25.54
CA MET A 176 8.99 -0.81 -24.80
C MET A 176 7.82 -1.74 -24.41
N LEU A 177 7.50 -2.75 -25.23
CA LEU A 177 6.45 -3.70 -24.88
C LEU A 177 6.90 -4.60 -23.70
N ALA A 178 8.15 -5.04 -23.71
CA ALA A 178 8.72 -5.80 -22.59
C ALA A 178 8.80 -4.95 -21.31
N LEU A 179 9.23 -3.69 -21.42
CA LEU A 179 9.31 -2.75 -20.29
C LEU A 179 7.91 -2.46 -19.69
N LYS A 180 6.92 -2.16 -20.52
CA LYS A 180 5.54 -1.94 -20.09
C LYS A 180 4.91 -3.20 -19.47
N LYS A 181 5.20 -4.37 -20.04
CA LYS A 181 4.78 -5.65 -19.43
C LYS A 181 5.39 -5.83 -18.04
N GLN A 182 6.67 -5.52 -17.87
CA GLN A 182 7.32 -5.63 -16.56
C GLN A 182 6.78 -4.61 -15.55
N LEU A 183 6.48 -3.37 -15.97
CA LEU A 183 5.76 -2.39 -15.14
C LEU A 183 4.41 -2.94 -14.68
N TYR A 184 3.65 -3.55 -15.59
CA TYR A 184 2.36 -4.15 -15.25
C TYR A 184 2.49 -5.28 -14.20
N LEU A 185 3.50 -6.15 -14.32
CA LEU A 185 3.75 -7.20 -13.34
C LEU A 185 4.19 -6.62 -11.98
N ALA A 186 5.05 -5.62 -11.98
CA ALA A 186 5.45 -4.90 -10.77
C ALA A 186 4.24 -4.24 -10.07
N MET A 187 3.33 -3.60 -10.82
CA MET A 187 2.12 -3.00 -10.27
C MET A 187 1.15 -4.06 -9.70
N ASN A 188 1.06 -5.26 -10.31
CA ASN A 188 0.31 -6.38 -9.71
C ASN A 188 0.97 -6.88 -8.42
N THR A 189 2.30 -6.89 -8.34
CA THR A 189 3.03 -7.24 -7.11
C THR A 189 2.72 -6.26 -5.98
N VAL A 190 2.67 -4.96 -6.28
CA VAL A 190 2.23 -3.91 -5.33
C VAL A 190 0.80 -4.17 -4.88
N ASN A 191 -0.11 -4.42 -5.80
CA ASN A 191 -1.51 -4.69 -5.48
C ASN A 191 -1.68 -5.92 -4.56
N LEU A 192 -0.85 -6.97 -4.76
CA LEU A 192 -0.78 -8.14 -3.89
C LEU A 192 -0.19 -7.79 -2.51
N LEU A 193 0.84 -6.97 -2.45
CA LEU A 193 1.44 -6.53 -1.20
C LEU A 193 0.43 -5.77 -0.35
N GLU A 194 -0.12 -4.68 -0.89
CA GLU A 194 -1.07 -3.79 -0.23
C GLU A 194 -2.42 -4.45 0.06
N GLY A 195 -2.88 -5.29 -0.87
CA GLY A 195 -4.23 -5.85 -0.84
C GLY A 195 -4.37 -7.23 -0.19
N LEU A 196 -3.26 -7.97 -0.02
CA LEU A 196 -3.29 -9.33 0.49
C LEU A 196 -2.30 -9.54 1.64
N ARG A 197 -0.99 -9.35 1.43
CA ARG A 197 0.03 -9.65 2.45
C ARG A 197 -0.18 -8.83 3.73
N PHE A 198 -0.39 -7.53 3.61
CA PHE A 198 -0.64 -6.68 4.77
C PHE A 198 -1.94 -7.06 5.49
N TYR A 199 -3.00 -7.38 4.77
CA TYR A 199 -4.27 -7.76 5.39
C TYR A 199 -4.18 -9.06 6.21
N VAL A 200 -3.38 -10.03 5.75
CA VAL A 200 -3.07 -11.24 6.51
C VAL A 200 -2.31 -10.89 7.79
N SER A 201 -1.32 -10.02 7.65
CA SER A 201 -0.49 -9.56 8.75
C SER A 201 -1.29 -8.75 9.78
N PHE A 202 -2.15 -7.85 9.34
CA PHE A 202 -3.03 -7.06 10.22
C PHE A 202 -3.96 -7.94 11.05
N ALA A 203 -4.53 -9.00 10.46
CA ALA A 203 -5.41 -9.93 11.18
C ALA A 203 -4.74 -10.52 12.42
N CYS A 204 -3.44 -10.79 12.37
CA CYS A 204 -2.70 -11.32 13.53
C CYS A 204 -2.64 -10.33 14.69
N THR A 205 -2.39 -9.04 14.42
CA THR A 205 -2.35 -8.00 15.46
C THR A 205 -3.75 -7.68 15.96
N PHE A 206 -4.73 -7.62 15.07
CA PHE A 206 -6.13 -7.36 15.47
C PHE A 206 -6.70 -8.48 16.33
N ALA A 207 -6.26 -9.74 16.16
CA ALA A 207 -6.67 -10.84 17.03
C ALA A 207 -6.25 -10.62 18.50
N PHE A 208 -5.11 -10.00 18.76
CA PHE A 208 -4.75 -9.56 20.10
C PHE A 208 -5.68 -8.44 20.59
N GLY A 209 -5.99 -7.45 19.74
CA GLY A 209 -6.90 -6.36 20.05
C GLY A 209 -8.29 -6.84 20.43
N GLU A 210 -8.83 -7.86 19.76
CA GLU A 210 -10.12 -8.51 20.11
C GLU A 210 -10.10 -9.10 21.52
N LEU A 211 -8.93 -9.54 22.00
CA LEU A 211 -8.73 -10.04 23.35
C LEU A 211 -8.41 -8.93 24.37
N LYS A 212 -8.51 -7.68 23.98
CA LYS A 212 -8.11 -6.51 24.80
C LYS A 212 -6.63 -6.53 25.20
N LEU A 213 -5.79 -7.11 24.36
CA LEU A 213 -4.33 -7.18 24.47
C LEU A 213 -3.71 -6.37 23.34
N MET A 214 -2.55 -5.73 23.60
CA MET A 214 -1.85 -4.94 22.56
C MET A 214 -2.75 -3.93 21.86
N GLU A 215 -3.65 -3.28 22.60
CA GLU A 215 -4.67 -2.39 22.02
C GLU A 215 -4.07 -1.16 21.34
N GLY A 216 -2.95 -0.63 21.86
CA GLY A 216 -2.22 0.46 21.23
C GLY A 216 -1.60 0.04 19.89
N SER A 217 -0.94 -1.11 19.85
CA SER A 217 -0.41 -1.68 18.60
C SER A 217 -1.54 -1.95 17.60
N ALA A 218 -2.65 -2.55 18.03
CA ALA A 218 -3.81 -2.79 17.18
C ALA A 218 -4.39 -1.47 16.63
N LYS A 219 -4.41 -0.39 17.43
CA LYS A 219 -4.84 0.95 16.98
C LYS A 219 -3.89 1.51 15.91
N ILE A 220 -2.58 1.46 16.13
CA ILE A 220 -1.58 1.87 15.15
C ILE A 220 -1.77 1.09 13.84
N LEU A 221 -1.88 -0.24 13.92
CA LEU A 221 -2.08 -1.08 12.74
C LEU A 221 -3.41 -0.81 12.03
N SER A 222 -4.44 -0.36 12.74
CA SER A 222 -5.70 0.03 12.10
C SER A 222 -5.57 1.35 11.31
N LEU A 223 -4.73 2.28 11.76
CA LEU A 223 -4.41 3.50 11.03
C LEU A 223 -3.58 3.19 9.78
N ILE A 224 -2.55 2.34 9.90
CA ILE A 224 -1.80 1.82 8.76
C ILE A 224 -2.74 1.14 7.75
N ALA A 225 -3.60 0.22 8.20
CA ALA A 225 -4.52 -0.49 7.32
C ALA A 225 -5.51 0.43 6.58
N ARG A 226 -5.89 1.56 7.16
CA ARG A 226 -6.67 2.61 6.49
C ARG A 226 -5.87 3.23 5.35
N ASP A 227 -4.62 3.55 5.58
CA ASP A 227 -3.74 4.14 4.58
C ASP A 227 -3.46 3.13 3.45
N GLU A 228 -3.18 1.86 3.79
CA GLU A 228 -3.01 0.77 2.81
C GLU A 228 -4.24 0.55 1.93
N ALA A 229 -5.44 0.83 2.43
CA ALA A 229 -6.64 0.78 1.61
C ALA A 229 -6.62 1.85 0.50
N THR A 230 -5.99 3.01 0.72
CA THR A 230 -5.83 4.05 -0.32
C THR A 230 -4.72 3.70 -1.31
N HIS A 231 -3.60 3.13 -0.84
CA HIS A 231 -2.51 2.61 -1.68
C HIS A 231 -3.01 1.49 -2.60
N LEU A 232 -3.78 0.56 -2.05
CA LEU A 232 -4.45 -0.49 -2.83
C LEU A 232 -5.41 0.09 -3.88
N ASN A 233 -6.16 1.14 -3.55
CA ASN A 233 -7.05 1.80 -4.50
C ASN A 233 -6.25 2.46 -5.63
N LEU A 234 -5.09 3.07 -5.34
CA LEU A 234 -4.21 3.64 -6.36
C LEU A 234 -3.78 2.56 -7.36
N SER A 235 -3.15 1.49 -6.90
CA SER A 235 -2.69 0.40 -7.76
C SER A 235 -3.85 -0.26 -8.54
N THR A 236 -5.02 -0.40 -7.91
CA THR A 236 -6.24 -0.92 -8.57
C THR A 236 -6.75 0.02 -9.67
N HIS A 237 -6.71 1.33 -9.47
CA HIS A 237 -7.09 2.29 -10.50
C HIS A 237 -6.15 2.26 -11.70
N VAL A 238 -4.83 2.18 -11.46
CA VAL A 238 -3.82 2.04 -12.51
C VAL A 238 -4.08 0.78 -13.34
N LEU A 239 -4.19 -0.38 -12.70
CA LEU A 239 -4.43 -1.65 -13.37
C LEU A 239 -5.74 -1.66 -14.17
N LYS A 240 -6.82 -1.14 -13.60
CA LYS A 240 -8.12 -1.03 -14.29
C LYS A 240 -8.10 -0.10 -15.50
N ALA A 241 -7.37 1.01 -15.44
CA ALA A 241 -7.24 1.91 -16.59
C ALA A 241 -6.53 1.20 -17.75
N TRP A 242 -5.47 0.46 -17.45
CA TRP A 242 -4.78 -0.34 -18.47
C TRP A 242 -5.65 -1.46 -19.06
N HIS A 243 -6.43 -2.16 -18.23
CA HIS A 243 -7.37 -3.18 -18.71
C HIS A 243 -8.49 -2.58 -19.60
N LYS A 244 -8.84 -1.31 -19.39
CA LYS A 244 -9.83 -0.59 -20.22
C LYS A 244 -9.25 -0.03 -21.53
N GLY A 245 -7.95 -0.17 -21.75
CA GLY A 245 -7.32 0.26 -22.99
C GLY A 245 -6.89 1.74 -23.03
N ASP A 246 -6.68 2.34 -21.87
CA ASP A 246 -6.26 3.74 -21.76
C ASP A 246 -4.89 4.04 -22.41
N ASP A 247 -3.99 3.07 -22.42
CA ASP A 247 -2.72 3.09 -23.15
C ASP A 247 -2.68 1.93 -24.17
N PRO A 248 -2.76 2.22 -25.50
CA PRO A 248 -2.76 1.17 -26.53
C PRO A 248 -1.49 0.30 -26.54
N GLU A 249 -0.34 0.84 -26.19
CA GLU A 249 0.90 0.04 -26.08
C GLU A 249 0.89 -0.85 -24.85
N MET A 250 0.40 -0.34 -23.71
CA MET A 250 0.19 -1.15 -22.52
C MET A 250 -0.80 -2.27 -22.79
N THR A 251 -1.91 -1.99 -23.48
CA THR A 251 -2.89 -3.02 -23.91
C THR A 251 -2.23 -4.15 -24.70
N LYS A 252 -1.29 -3.83 -25.60
CA LYS A 252 -0.51 -4.84 -26.33
C LYS A 252 0.44 -5.59 -25.41
N ALA A 253 1.12 -4.88 -24.50
CA ALA A 253 2.10 -5.44 -23.58
C ALA A 253 1.50 -6.45 -22.61
N ILE A 254 0.28 -6.20 -22.12
CA ILE A 254 -0.39 -7.06 -21.14
C ILE A 254 -1.20 -8.20 -21.76
N LYS A 255 -1.35 -8.22 -23.09
CA LYS A 255 -2.09 -9.29 -23.78
C LYS A 255 -1.50 -10.66 -23.46
N GLY A 256 -2.34 -11.57 -22.96
CA GLY A 256 -1.94 -12.94 -22.63
C GLY A 256 -1.22 -13.08 -21.27
N THR A 257 -1.15 -12.02 -20.45
CA THR A 257 -0.54 -12.08 -19.11
C THR A 257 -1.50 -12.59 -18.01
N GLU A 258 -2.77 -12.80 -18.32
CA GLU A 258 -3.80 -13.24 -17.34
C GLU A 258 -3.35 -14.46 -16.53
N LYS A 259 -2.87 -15.52 -17.20
CA LYS A 259 -2.36 -16.73 -16.52
C LYS A 259 -1.18 -16.42 -15.58
N THR A 260 -0.33 -15.47 -15.96
CA THR A 260 0.81 -15.03 -15.13
C THR A 260 0.29 -14.34 -13.87
N VAL A 261 -0.65 -13.40 -14.01
CA VAL A 261 -1.25 -12.69 -12.86
C VAL A 261 -1.96 -13.67 -11.93
N ILE A 262 -2.78 -14.58 -12.46
CA ILE A 262 -3.43 -15.62 -11.66
C ILE A 262 -2.41 -16.49 -10.91
N GLN A 263 -1.28 -16.82 -11.55
CA GLN A 263 -0.21 -17.56 -10.88
C GLN A 263 0.43 -16.74 -9.76
N MET A 264 0.67 -15.43 -9.95
CA MET A 264 1.17 -14.54 -8.90
C MET A 264 0.23 -14.53 -7.67
N PHE A 265 -1.09 -14.52 -7.88
CA PHE A 265 -2.06 -14.64 -6.80
C PHE A 265 -1.95 -15.99 -6.08
N LYS A 266 -1.85 -17.09 -6.81
CA LYS A 266 -1.69 -18.44 -6.22
C LYS A 266 -0.42 -18.55 -5.39
N ASP A 267 0.70 -18.09 -5.94
CA ASP A 267 2.00 -18.12 -5.26
C ASP A 267 1.96 -17.28 -3.97
N CYS A 268 1.39 -16.09 -4.04
CA CYS A 268 1.21 -15.23 -2.88
C CYS A 268 0.35 -15.89 -1.78
N VAL A 269 -0.77 -16.51 -2.15
CA VAL A 269 -1.64 -17.23 -1.20
C VAL A 269 -0.89 -18.38 -0.53
N GLU A 270 -0.14 -19.19 -1.29
CA GLU A 270 0.62 -20.29 -0.71
C GLU A 270 1.77 -19.81 0.19
N GLU A 271 2.41 -18.72 -0.15
CA GLU A 271 3.40 -18.07 0.71
C GLU A 271 2.78 -17.58 2.03
N GLU A 272 1.61 -16.95 1.98
CA GLU A 272 0.93 -16.46 3.18
C GLU A 272 0.35 -17.60 4.03
N LYS A 273 -0.11 -18.69 3.43
CA LYS A 273 -0.46 -19.93 4.17
C LYS A 273 0.77 -20.56 4.84
N ALA A 274 1.92 -20.58 4.15
CA ALA A 274 3.17 -21.01 4.76
C ALA A 274 3.58 -20.12 5.94
N TRP A 275 3.32 -18.81 5.84
CA TRP A 275 3.50 -17.88 6.94
C TRP A 275 2.58 -18.18 8.11
N ALA A 276 1.30 -18.45 7.87
CA ALA A 276 0.37 -18.87 8.91
C ALA A 276 0.86 -20.13 9.65
N ARG A 277 1.37 -21.14 8.93
CA ARG A 277 1.98 -22.33 9.55
C ARG A 277 3.17 -21.98 10.44
N HIS A 278 4.04 -21.06 9.98
CA HIS A 278 5.19 -20.61 10.77
C HIS A 278 4.75 -19.85 12.02
N LEU A 279 3.77 -18.97 11.93
CA LEU A 279 3.28 -18.20 13.07
C LEU A 279 2.66 -19.09 14.14
N PHE A 280 1.88 -20.08 13.76
CA PHE A 280 1.11 -20.90 14.68
C PHE A 280 1.72 -22.27 14.99
N LYS A 281 3.02 -22.47 14.66
CA LYS A 281 3.73 -23.75 14.88
C LYS A 281 3.78 -24.19 16.33
N ASP A 282 3.82 -23.27 17.28
CA ASP A 282 3.94 -23.53 18.72
C ASP A 282 2.61 -23.29 19.47
N GLY A 283 1.54 -22.91 18.76
CA GLY A 283 0.22 -22.66 19.33
C GLY A 283 -0.53 -21.55 18.61
N SER A 284 -1.79 -21.36 18.98
CA SER A 284 -2.69 -20.36 18.37
C SER A 284 -3.13 -19.30 19.37
N ILE A 285 -3.78 -18.26 18.84
CA ILE A 285 -4.47 -17.24 19.60
C ILE A 285 -5.96 -17.60 19.63
N ILE A 286 -6.68 -17.28 20.71
CA ILE A 286 -8.13 -17.42 20.75
C ILE A 286 -8.74 -16.61 19.58
N GLY A 287 -9.54 -17.25 18.78
CA GLY A 287 -10.18 -16.64 17.60
C GLY A 287 -9.33 -16.61 16.32
N LEU A 288 -8.04 -17.04 16.38
CA LEU A 288 -7.19 -17.10 15.21
C LEU A 288 -6.21 -18.27 15.27
N ASN A 289 -6.19 -19.07 14.20
CA ASN A 289 -5.28 -20.19 13.99
C ASN A 289 -4.89 -20.31 12.52
N GLU A 290 -3.99 -21.24 12.20
CA GLU A 290 -3.52 -21.49 10.84
C GLU A 290 -4.66 -21.66 9.83
N LYS A 291 -5.65 -22.51 10.15
CA LYS A 291 -6.76 -22.81 9.24
C LYS A 291 -7.64 -21.59 8.97
N LEU A 292 -8.02 -20.85 10.01
CA LEU A 292 -8.84 -19.64 9.88
C LEU A 292 -8.11 -18.56 9.07
N LEU A 293 -6.82 -18.36 9.35
CA LEU A 293 -6.02 -17.41 8.60
C LEU A 293 -5.84 -17.84 7.15
N GLY A 294 -5.61 -19.13 6.88
CA GLY A 294 -5.52 -19.67 5.52
C GLY A 294 -6.81 -19.47 4.72
N ASN A 295 -7.97 -19.72 5.31
CA ASN A 295 -9.26 -19.44 4.67
C ASN A 295 -9.46 -17.94 4.40
N TYR A 296 -9.01 -17.08 5.31
CA TYR A 296 -9.07 -15.63 5.15
C TYR A 296 -8.19 -15.14 4.00
N VAL A 297 -7.00 -15.69 3.84
CA VAL A 297 -6.11 -15.42 2.69
C VAL A 297 -6.81 -15.70 1.37
N GLU A 298 -7.44 -16.88 1.22
CA GLU A 298 -8.19 -17.25 0.02
C GLU A 298 -9.38 -16.33 -0.24
N TRP A 299 -10.11 -15.99 0.81
CA TRP A 299 -11.25 -15.07 0.71
C TRP A 299 -10.82 -13.68 0.22
N ILE A 300 -9.73 -13.14 0.78
CA ILE A 300 -9.17 -11.85 0.33
C ILE A 300 -8.67 -11.95 -1.11
N ALA A 301 -7.94 -13.00 -1.48
CA ALA A 301 -7.44 -13.19 -2.82
C ALA A 301 -8.57 -13.13 -3.86
N ASN A 302 -9.67 -13.86 -3.62
CA ASN A 302 -10.85 -13.81 -4.47
C ASN A 302 -11.46 -12.39 -4.53
N LYS A 303 -11.48 -11.67 -3.42
CA LYS A 303 -11.98 -10.28 -3.38
C LYS A 303 -11.12 -9.36 -4.25
N ARG A 304 -9.78 -9.52 -4.22
CA ARG A 304 -8.85 -8.71 -5.03
C ARG A 304 -8.94 -9.08 -6.51
N LEU A 305 -9.02 -10.37 -6.84
CA LEU A 305 -9.23 -10.83 -8.21
C LEU A 305 -10.47 -10.21 -8.84
N ARG A 306 -11.62 -10.27 -8.15
CA ARG A 306 -12.86 -9.64 -8.62
C ARG A 306 -12.70 -8.12 -8.78
N ALA A 307 -11.98 -7.47 -7.88
CA ALA A 307 -11.72 -6.03 -7.99
C ALA A 307 -10.91 -5.66 -9.24
N LEU A 308 -10.05 -6.55 -9.73
CA LEU A 308 -9.29 -6.39 -10.97
C LEU A 308 -10.02 -6.90 -12.22
N GLY A 309 -11.19 -7.52 -12.07
CA GLY A 309 -11.99 -8.04 -13.19
C GLY A 309 -11.69 -9.51 -13.54
N TYR A 310 -11.00 -10.24 -12.66
CA TYR A 310 -10.76 -11.67 -12.81
C TYR A 310 -11.80 -12.50 -12.06
N ASP A 311 -11.99 -13.73 -12.51
CA ASP A 311 -12.82 -14.71 -11.80
C ASP A 311 -12.14 -15.17 -10.50
N PRO A 312 -12.93 -15.52 -9.47
CA PRO A 312 -12.40 -16.14 -8.26
C PRO A 312 -11.79 -17.50 -8.55
N ILE A 313 -10.71 -17.83 -7.84
CA ILE A 313 -9.96 -19.09 -8.05
C ILE A 313 -10.03 -20.07 -6.87
N TYR A 314 -10.59 -19.61 -5.74
CA TYR A 314 -10.77 -20.44 -4.53
C TYR A 314 -12.25 -20.65 -4.26
N ASP A 315 -12.60 -21.85 -3.77
CA ASP A 315 -13.97 -22.22 -3.39
C ASP A 315 -14.28 -21.70 -1.98
N VAL A 316 -14.43 -20.37 -1.87
CA VAL A 316 -14.80 -19.67 -0.64
C VAL A 316 -15.93 -18.69 -0.92
N SER A 317 -16.96 -18.69 -0.07
CA SER A 317 -18.12 -17.82 -0.23
C SER A 317 -17.72 -16.34 -0.14
N ALA A 318 -18.15 -15.53 -1.11
CA ALA A 318 -17.87 -14.10 -1.14
C ALA A 318 -18.48 -13.36 0.07
N SER A 319 -19.62 -13.82 0.57
CA SER A 319 -20.36 -13.19 1.69
C SER A 319 -19.89 -13.67 3.08
N ALA A 320 -19.18 -14.80 3.16
CA ALA A 320 -18.74 -15.39 4.42
C ALA A 320 -17.27 -15.04 4.69
N ASN A 321 -17.02 -13.86 5.30
CA ASN A 321 -15.68 -13.53 5.79
C ASN A 321 -15.28 -14.53 6.90
N PRO A 322 -14.18 -15.31 6.74
CA PRO A 322 -13.73 -16.26 7.76
C PRO A 322 -13.33 -15.60 9.09
N LEU A 323 -12.97 -14.31 9.05
CA LEU A 323 -12.58 -13.49 10.21
C LEU A 323 -13.45 -12.22 10.26
N PRO A 324 -14.77 -12.33 10.60
CA PRO A 324 -15.71 -11.22 10.48
C PRO A 324 -15.35 -10.03 11.38
N TRP A 325 -14.71 -10.25 12.51
CA TRP A 325 -14.22 -9.23 13.43
C TRP A 325 -13.15 -8.32 12.80
N THR A 326 -12.42 -8.76 11.76
CA THR A 326 -11.45 -7.90 11.05
C THR A 326 -12.11 -6.69 10.40
N GLN A 327 -13.41 -6.75 10.07
CA GLN A 327 -14.13 -5.62 9.47
C GLN A 327 -14.20 -4.41 10.38
N HIS A 328 -14.29 -4.61 11.68
CA HIS A 328 -14.27 -3.53 12.67
C HIS A 328 -12.95 -2.75 12.61
N TRP A 329 -11.83 -3.46 12.60
CA TRP A 329 -10.49 -2.86 12.56
C TRP A 329 -10.13 -2.22 11.22
N LEU A 330 -10.66 -2.76 10.14
CA LEU A 330 -10.43 -2.28 8.77
C LEU A 330 -11.41 -1.18 8.34
N SER A 331 -12.41 -0.85 9.17
CA SER A 331 -13.39 0.19 8.86
C SER A 331 -12.84 1.56 9.22
N SER A 332 -12.78 2.46 8.24
CA SER A 332 -12.48 3.88 8.46
C SER A 332 -13.64 4.66 9.11
N LYS A 333 -14.83 4.04 9.23
CA LYS A 333 -15.99 4.67 9.85
C LYS A 333 -15.77 4.81 11.37
N GLY A 334 -15.76 6.04 11.87
CA GLY A 334 -15.58 6.32 13.30
C GLY A 334 -14.13 6.24 13.81
N MET A 335 -13.13 6.06 12.93
CA MET A 335 -11.77 6.35 13.30
C MET A 335 -11.67 7.86 13.56
N GLN A 336 -11.46 8.22 14.80
CA GLN A 336 -11.11 9.57 15.18
C GLN A 336 -9.76 9.87 14.52
N VAL A 337 -9.78 10.78 13.58
CA VAL A 337 -8.57 11.34 13.02
C VAL A 337 -7.89 12.12 14.15
N ALA A 338 -6.60 12.35 14.04
CA ALA A 338 -5.75 12.90 15.10
C ALA A 338 -6.41 14.00 15.95
N PRO A 339 -6.01 14.17 17.22
CA PRO A 339 -6.54 15.21 18.12
C PRO A 339 -6.55 16.62 17.53
N GLN A 340 -5.68 16.88 16.56
CA GLN A 340 -5.62 18.12 15.79
C GLN A 340 -6.92 18.43 15.01
N GLU A 341 -7.73 17.44 14.70
CA GLU A 341 -8.99 17.63 13.95
C GLU A 341 -10.19 17.86 14.85
N THR A 342 -10.08 17.62 16.15
CA THR A 342 -11.15 17.89 17.12
C THR A 342 -11.18 19.33 17.60
N GLU A 343 -10.12 20.11 17.41
CA GLU A 343 -10.04 21.51 17.87
C GLU A 343 -10.39 22.55 16.80
N VAL A 344 -10.56 22.16 15.55
CA VAL A 344 -10.85 23.08 14.44
C VAL A 344 -12.19 22.76 13.80
N GLU A 345 -13.29 22.99 14.52
CA GLU A 345 -14.66 22.92 13.98
C GLU A 345 -14.91 23.89 12.79
N SER A 346 -13.98 24.80 12.50
CA SER A 346 -14.07 25.77 11.43
C SER A 346 -13.23 25.45 10.19
N TYR A 347 -12.39 24.38 10.20
CA TYR A 347 -11.60 24.00 9.05
C TYR A 347 -12.40 23.06 8.15
N ILE A 348 -13.08 23.62 7.17
CA ILE A 348 -13.71 22.82 6.12
C ILE A 348 -12.60 22.35 5.16
N VAL A 349 -12.06 21.17 5.39
CA VAL A 349 -11.14 20.51 4.46
C VAL A 349 -11.87 20.28 3.13
N GLY A 350 -11.40 20.92 2.08
CA GLY A 350 -12.01 20.84 0.74
C GLY A 350 -13.14 21.85 0.45
N GLY A 351 -13.36 22.81 1.33
CA GLY A 351 -14.45 23.79 1.21
C GLY A 351 -14.05 25.19 0.75
N ILE A 352 -12.94 25.36 0.02
CA ILE A 352 -12.72 26.63 -0.70
C ILE A 352 -13.72 26.66 -1.87
N LYS A 353 -14.90 27.17 -1.61
CA LYS A 353 -15.78 27.61 -2.70
C LYS A 353 -15.05 28.77 -3.40
N GLN A 354 -14.54 28.48 -4.57
CA GLN A 354 -14.07 29.51 -5.48
C GLN A 354 -15.30 30.22 -6.04
N ASP A 355 -15.78 31.22 -5.33
CA ASP A 355 -16.94 32.03 -5.72
C ASP A 355 -16.55 33.25 -6.58
N VAL A 356 -15.28 33.37 -6.91
CA VAL A 356 -14.76 34.40 -7.84
C VAL A 356 -15.08 34.00 -9.28
N LYS A 357 -16.02 34.68 -9.89
CA LYS A 357 -16.35 34.51 -11.32
C LYS A 357 -15.39 35.34 -12.18
N LYS A 358 -15.02 34.80 -13.35
CA LYS A 358 -14.19 35.50 -14.34
C LYS A 358 -14.85 36.86 -14.69
N GLY A 359 -14.13 37.97 -14.43
CA GLY A 359 -14.62 39.34 -14.64
C GLY A 359 -15.35 40.00 -13.46
N GLN A 360 -15.45 39.35 -12.31
CA GLN A 360 -16.16 39.89 -11.13
C GLN A 360 -15.54 41.22 -10.63
N PHE A 361 -14.26 41.42 -10.84
CA PHE A 361 -13.52 42.63 -10.44
C PHE A 361 -13.18 43.57 -11.60
N SER A 362 -13.70 43.30 -12.80
CA SER A 362 -13.42 44.16 -14.00
C SER A 362 -13.92 45.58 -13.89
N LYS A 363 -14.78 45.89 -12.92
CA LYS A 363 -15.31 47.25 -12.66
C LYS A 363 -14.50 48.04 -11.60
N PHE A 364 -13.55 47.39 -10.93
CA PHE A 364 -12.66 48.12 -10.00
C PHE A 364 -11.46 48.67 -10.79
N LYS A 365 -11.42 49.98 -10.92
CA LYS A 365 -10.21 50.69 -11.38
C LYS A 365 -9.35 50.95 -10.15
N LEU A 366 -8.12 50.44 -10.13
CA LEU A 366 -7.05 50.85 -9.21
C LEU A 366 -6.57 52.26 -9.58
#